data_d6686113fcec40b109681861662899d6
#
_entry.id   d6686113fcec40b109681861662899d6
#
_cell.length_a   1.000
_cell.length_b   1.000
_cell.length_c   1.000
_cell.angle_alpha   90.00
_cell.angle_beta   90.00
_cell.angle_gamma   90.00
#
_symmetry.space_group_name_H-M   'P 1'
#
loop_
_entity.id
_entity.type
_entity.pdbx_description
1 polymer ?
#
loop_
_entity_poly.entity_id
_entity_poly.type
_entity_poly.pdbx_seq_one_letter_code
_entity_poly.pdbx_strand_id
1 'polypeptide(L)'
;AELTADAGCIVLTLDAAAAYDRGERCDLEAGMAKYFASEAAVSNSQEALRVYGGYSYSKEYDIERFYRDSMLMCIGEGTNEMQRMIISKQWVKRNTA
;
A
#
# COMPACT_ATOMS: atom_id res chain seq x y z
N ALA A 1 9.49 13.00 -3.05
CA ALA A 1 9.38 11.59 -2.63
C ALA A 1 7.93 11.17 -2.44
N GLU A 2 7.12 11.97 -1.75
CA GLU A 2 5.71 11.65 -1.50
C GLU A 2 4.89 11.67 -2.77
N LEU A 3 5.07 12.67 -3.63
CA LEU A 3 4.38 12.75 -4.93
C LEU A 3 4.70 11.54 -5.81
N THR A 4 5.94 11.08 -5.78
CA THR A 4 6.38 9.91 -6.54
C THR A 4 5.70 8.64 -6.01
N ALA A 5 5.62 8.50 -4.69
CA ALA A 5 4.96 7.37 -4.05
C ALA A 5 3.46 7.35 -4.39
N ASP A 6 2.80 8.50 -4.33
CA ASP A 6 1.37 8.61 -4.64
C ASP A 6 1.10 8.25 -6.10
N ALA A 7 1.91 8.76 -7.02
CA ALA A 7 1.79 8.42 -8.44
C ALA A 7 2.00 6.92 -8.67
N GLY A 8 2.98 6.32 -8.00
CA GLY A 8 3.24 4.89 -8.08
C GLY A 8 2.07 4.06 -7.57
N CYS A 9 1.44 4.48 -6.48
CA CYS A 9 0.26 3.79 -5.93
C CYS A 9 -0.89 3.80 -6.94
N ILE A 10 -1.14 4.95 -7.57
CA ILE A 10 -2.21 5.08 -8.56
C ILE A 10 -1.94 4.17 -9.75
N VAL A 11 -0.73 4.18 -10.29
CA VAL A 11 -0.37 3.37 -11.46
C VAL A 11 -0.54 1.89 -11.16
N LEU A 12 -0.03 1.40 -10.02
CA LEU A 12 -0.14 -0.01 -9.65
C LEU A 12 -1.59 -0.42 -9.45
N THR A 13 -2.40 0.42 -8.83
CA THR A 13 -3.80 0.13 -8.58
C THR A 13 -4.58 0.04 -9.89
N LEU A 14 -4.36 0.99 -10.81
CA LEU A 14 -5.04 0.99 -12.10
C LEU A 14 -4.61 -0.20 -12.96
N ASP A 15 -3.34 -0.58 -12.91
CA ASP A 15 -2.85 -1.75 -13.63
C ASP A 15 -3.52 -3.04 -13.12
N ALA A 16 -3.63 -3.20 -11.80
CA ALA A 16 -4.31 -4.34 -11.21
C ALA A 16 -5.79 -4.38 -11.60
N ALA A 17 -6.46 -3.23 -11.55
CA ALA A 17 -7.87 -3.12 -11.91
C ALA A 17 -8.09 -3.46 -13.39
N ALA A 18 -7.22 -2.98 -14.26
CA ALA A 18 -7.32 -3.27 -15.69
C ALA A 18 -7.10 -4.77 -15.97
N ALA A 19 -6.15 -5.39 -15.28
CA ALA A 19 -5.92 -6.83 -15.40
C ALA A 19 -7.15 -7.64 -14.96
N TYR A 20 -7.76 -7.23 -13.86
CA TYR A 20 -8.98 -7.86 -13.36
C TYR A 20 -10.12 -7.73 -14.37
N ASP A 21 -10.30 -6.55 -14.94
CA ASP A 21 -11.35 -6.29 -15.92
C ASP A 21 -11.17 -7.12 -17.21
N ARG A 22 -9.93 -7.41 -17.58
CA ARG A 22 -9.64 -8.28 -18.72
C ARG A 22 -9.86 -9.76 -18.43
N GLY A 23 -10.19 -10.12 -17.20
CA GLY A 23 -10.34 -11.51 -16.80
C GLY A 23 -9.02 -12.24 -16.59
N GLU A 24 -7.93 -11.51 -16.54
CA GLU A 24 -6.59 -12.09 -16.31
C GLU A 24 -6.36 -12.34 -14.81
N ARG A 25 -5.45 -13.27 -14.52
CA ARG A 25 -5.01 -13.47 -13.15
C ARG A 25 -4.18 -12.25 -12.72
N CYS A 26 -4.61 -11.58 -11.65
CA CYS A 26 -4.01 -10.33 -11.21
C CYS A 26 -3.45 -10.37 -9.78
N ASP A 27 -3.15 -11.56 -9.25
CA ASP A 27 -2.63 -11.73 -7.90
C ASP A 27 -1.33 -10.94 -7.69
N LEU A 28 -0.45 -10.95 -8.70
CA LEU A 28 0.82 -10.23 -8.63
C LEU A 28 0.58 -8.72 -8.59
N GLU A 29 -0.21 -8.20 -9.51
CA GLU A 29 -0.50 -6.77 -9.63
C GLU A 29 -1.25 -6.26 -8.40
N ALA A 30 -2.26 -6.99 -7.97
CA ALA A 30 -3.04 -6.62 -6.78
C ALA A 30 -2.18 -6.65 -5.51
N GLY A 31 -1.33 -7.67 -5.38
CA GLY A 31 -0.40 -7.77 -4.25
C GLY A 31 0.59 -6.63 -4.22
N MET A 32 1.15 -6.27 -5.36
CA MET A 32 2.08 -5.14 -5.48
C MET A 32 1.40 -3.83 -5.14
N ALA A 33 0.18 -3.61 -5.64
CA ALA A 33 -0.59 -2.39 -5.37
C ALA A 33 -0.89 -2.27 -3.88
N LYS A 34 -1.38 -3.33 -3.26
CA LYS A 34 -1.71 -3.34 -1.82
C LYS A 34 -0.46 -3.12 -0.98
N TYR A 35 0.61 -3.83 -1.25
CA TYR A 35 1.86 -3.71 -0.50
C TYR A 35 2.42 -2.29 -0.58
N PHE A 36 2.56 -1.78 -1.79
CA PHE A 36 3.17 -0.47 -2.01
C PHE A 36 2.31 0.65 -1.41
N ALA A 37 0.99 0.61 -1.66
CA ALA A 37 0.09 1.67 -1.19
C ALA A 37 0.00 1.70 0.35
N SER A 38 -0.08 0.56 1.01
CA SER A 38 -0.19 0.51 2.45
C SER A 38 1.10 0.97 3.14
N GLU A 39 2.26 0.57 2.61
CA GLU A 39 3.54 1.03 3.14
C GLU A 39 3.73 2.53 2.93
N ALA A 40 3.34 3.04 1.76
CA ALA A 40 3.39 4.47 1.47
C ALA A 40 2.46 5.27 2.40
N ALA A 41 1.27 4.74 2.70
CA ALA A 41 0.33 5.39 3.60
C ALA A 41 0.91 5.52 5.00
N VAL A 42 1.58 4.49 5.52
CA VAL A 42 2.23 4.55 6.83
C VAL A 42 3.35 5.58 6.81
N SER A 43 4.20 5.54 5.79
CA SER A 43 5.33 6.47 5.67
C SER A 43 4.85 7.92 5.59
N ASN A 44 3.85 8.19 4.75
CA ASN A 44 3.30 9.53 4.58
C ASN A 44 2.62 10.03 5.86
N SER A 45 1.92 9.15 6.57
CA SER A 45 1.29 9.49 7.85
C SER A 45 2.34 9.85 8.89
N GLN A 46 3.45 9.12 8.95
CA GLN A 46 4.54 9.42 9.88
C GLN A 46 5.15 10.79 9.61
N GLU A 47 5.36 11.12 8.34
CA GLU A 47 5.88 12.43 7.97
C GLU A 47 4.90 13.55 8.34
N ALA A 48 3.61 13.31 8.13
CA ALA A 48 2.57 14.27 8.50
C ALA A 48 2.52 14.49 10.02
N LEU A 49 2.69 13.42 10.82
CA LEU A 49 2.77 13.54 12.28
C LEU A 49 3.90 14.49 12.69
N ARG A 50 5.03 14.41 12.01
CA ARG A 50 6.18 15.30 12.30
C ARG A 50 5.87 16.75 11.97
N VAL A 51 5.12 17.00 10.89
CA VAL A 51 4.69 18.34 10.51
C VAL A 51 3.79 18.95 11.59
N TYR A 52 2.83 18.18 12.10
CA TYR A 52 1.94 18.63 13.17
C TYR A 52 2.66 18.77 14.52
N GLY A 53 3.77 18.05 14.71
CA GLY A 53 4.51 18.09 15.95
C GLY A 53 3.71 17.61 17.14
N GLY A 54 3.73 18.33 18.24
CA GLY A 54 3.00 17.95 19.46
C GLY A 54 1.50 17.81 19.27
N TYR A 55 0.92 18.54 18.35
CA TYR A 55 -0.52 18.46 18.05
C TYR A 55 -0.91 17.10 17.49
N SER A 56 0.03 16.35 16.91
CA SER A 56 -0.26 15.03 16.37
C SER A 56 -0.63 13.99 17.45
N TYR A 57 -0.29 14.28 18.70
CA TYR A 57 -0.66 13.42 19.83
C TYR A 57 -2.09 13.66 20.31
N SER A 58 -2.72 14.72 19.85
CA SER A 58 -4.07 15.10 20.26
C SER A 58 -5.10 14.46 19.33
N LYS A 59 -6.24 14.02 19.89
CA LYS A 59 -7.38 13.50 19.14
C LYS A 59 -8.20 14.61 18.48
N GLU A 60 -7.89 15.87 18.74
CA GLU A 60 -8.57 17.00 18.12
C GLU A 60 -8.25 17.11 16.62
N TYR A 61 -7.12 16.55 16.19
CA TYR A 61 -6.70 16.52 14.81
C TYR A 61 -6.77 15.09 14.27
N ASP A 62 -7.20 14.95 13.02
CA ASP A 62 -7.41 13.62 12.42
C ASP A 62 -6.11 12.88 12.09
N ILE A 63 -4.96 13.54 12.14
CA ILE A 63 -3.70 12.94 11.70
C ILE A 63 -3.32 11.70 12.50
N GLU A 64 -3.60 11.66 13.82
CA GLU A 64 -3.31 10.48 14.63
C GLU A 64 -4.15 9.30 14.15
N ARG A 65 -5.39 9.55 13.75
CA ARG A 65 -6.28 8.52 13.23
C ARG A 65 -5.78 7.99 11.88
N PHE A 66 -5.33 8.87 11.00
CA PHE A 66 -4.79 8.46 9.71
C PHE A 66 -3.58 7.54 9.87
N TYR A 67 -2.69 7.86 10.81
CA TYR A 67 -1.55 6.99 11.09
C TYR A 67 -2.02 5.65 11.66
N ARG A 68 -2.89 5.67 12.63
CA ARG A 68 -3.43 4.48 13.29
C ARG A 68 -4.15 3.58 12.29
N ASP A 69 -4.98 4.16 11.42
CA ASP A 69 -5.73 3.43 10.41
C ASP A 69 -4.82 2.89 9.30
N SER A 70 -3.77 3.62 8.94
CA SER A 70 -2.84 3.17 7.91
C SER A 70 -2.07 1.91 8.33
N MET A 71 -1.80 1.77 9.62
CA MET A 71 -1.17 0.56 10.15
C MET A 71 -2.05 -0.67 9.92
N LEU A 72 -3.36 -0.52 10.05
CA LEU A 72 -4.31 -1.60 9.79
C LEU A 72 -4.24 -2.05 8.32
N MET A 73 -4.01 -1.12 7.41
CA MET A 73 -3.91 -1.46 5.97
C MET A 73 -2.73 -2.39 5.68
N CYS A 74 -1.68 -2.36 6.50
CA CYS A 74 -0.55 -3.27 6.34
C CYS A 74 -0.86 -4.68 6.85
N ILE A 75 -1.94 -4.84 7.61
CA ILE A 75 -2.32 -6.10 8.26
C ILE A 75 -3.55 -6.71 7.61
N GLY A 76 -4.54 -5.89 7.25
CA GLY A 76 -5.81 -6.33 6.71
C GLY A 76 -5.70 -6.88 5.29
N GLU A 77 -6.61 -7.76 4.91
CA GLU A 77 -6.71 -8.37 3.59
C GLU A 77 -5.42 -9.09 3.18
N GLY A 78 -4.85 -9.82 4.12
CA GLY A 78 -3.54 -10.44 3.98
C GLY A 78 -2.45 -9.46 4.40
N THR A 79 -1.65 -9.86 5.37
CA THR A 79 -0.56 -8.99 5.86
C THR A 79 0.41 -8.68 4.71
N ASN A 80 1.17 -7.61 4.86
CA ASN A 80 2.16 -7.26 3.85
C ASN A 80 3.24 -8.34 3.70
N GLU A 81 3.52 -9.09 4.75
CA GLU A 81 4.40 -10.25 4.69
C GLU A 81 3.81 -11.35 3.80
N MET A 82 2.50 -11.61 3.91
CA MET A 82 1.81 -12.55 3.03
C MET A 82 1.76 -12.05 1.59
N GLN A 83 1.58 -10.75 1.39
CA GLN A 83 1.60 -10.16 0.05
C GLN A 83 2.97 -10.34 -0.60
N ARG A 84 4.04 -10.17 0.17
CA ARG A 84 5.40 -10.41 -0.33
C ARG A 84 5.58 -11.86 -0.78
N MET A 85 5.04 -12.81 -0.04
CA MET A 85 5.08 -14.23 -0.43
C MET A 85 4.32 -14.47 -1.72
N ILE A 86 3.11 -13.91 -1.85
CA ILE A 86 2.29 -14.04 -3.06
C ILE A 86 3.00 -13.42 -4.25
N ILE A 87 3.56 -12.22 -4.08
CA ILE A 87 4.28 -11.50 -5.13
C ILE A 87 5.45 -12.34 -5.63
N SER A 88 6.29 -12.83 -4.73
CA SER A 88 7.47 -13.59 -5.11
C SER A 88 7.10 -14.90 -5.80
N LYS A 89 6.08 -15.58 -5.30
CA LYS A 89 5.59 -16.83 -5.89
C LYS A 89 5.08 -16.60 -7.31
N GLN A 90 4.25 -15.58 -7.50
CA GLN A 90 3.69 -15.28 -8.83
C GLN A 90 4.74 -14.76 -9.79
N TRP A 91 5.68 -13.97 -9.29
CA TRP A 91 6.79 -13.46 -10.10
C TRP A 91 7.65 -14.60 -10.66
N VAL A 92 8.05 -15.52 -9.78
CA VAL A 92 8.83 -16.70 -10.19
C VAL A 92 8.04 -17.53 -11.20
N LYS A 93 6.76 -17.78 -10.94
CA LYS A 93 5.90 -18.59 -11.81
C LYS A 93 5.78 -17.99 -13.22
N ARG A 94 5.68 -16.66 -13.31
CA ARG A 94 5.54 -15.98 -14.61
C ARG A 94 6.83 -15.90 -15.39
N ASN A 95 7.98 -15.98 -14.71
CA ASN A 95 9.30 -15.81 -15.33
C ASN A 95 10.09 -17.10 -15.45
N THR A 96 9.52 -18.25 -15.08
CA THR A 96 10.10 -19.56 -15.34
C THR A 96 9.41 -20.17 -16.56
N ALA A 97 10.20 -20.62 -17.47
CA ALA A 97 9.72 -21.24 -18.70
C ALA A 97 9.04 -22.61 -18.43
#